data_fdf2bb33a8dc3f8304f3dc4d09a3ea10
#
_entry.id   fdf2bb33a8dc3f8304f3dc4d09a3ea10
#
_cell.length_a   1.000
_cell.length_b   1.000
_cell.length_c   1.000
_cell.angle_alpha   90.00
_cell.angle_beta   90.00
_cell.angle_gamma   90.00
#
_symmetry.space_group_name_H-M   'P 1'
#
loop_
_entity.id
_entity.type
_entity.pdbx_description
1 polymer ?
#
loop_
_entity_poly.entity_id
_entity_poly.type
_entity_poly.pdbx_seq_one_letter_code
_entity_poly.pdbx_strand_id
1 'polypeptide(L)'
;MLNFIEHLLYNELVNIRTWTETFRSGALQYGRWEKKMRKVITYGTYDLLHYGHVKLLQRARALGDYLIVGLSTDEFNWNEKHKKCYFSYEERKSLLEALRYVDLVIPEQSWDQKISDVKEFRADVFVMGDDWEGKFDFLKDYCEVVYLPRTPEISTTQIKKDLGEQKNG
;
A
#
# COMPACT_ATOMS: atom_id res chain seq x y z
N MET A 1 -40.47 -11.95 -35.97
CA MET A 1 -39.52 -12.37 -34.94
C MET A 1 -38.16 -12.86 -35.52
N LEU A 2 -38.07 -13.15 -36.80
CA LEU A 2 -36.77 -13.50 -37.47
C LEU A 2 -35.88 -12.30 -37.76
N ASN A 3 -36.42 -11.12 -38.08
CA ASN A 3 -35.62 -9.93 -38.47
C ASN A 3 -34.77 -9.33 -37.37
N PHE A 4 -35.02 -9.59 -36.10
CA PHE A 4 -34.22 -9.02 -34.99
C PHE A 4 -32.93 -9.82 -34.75
N ILE A 5 -32.99 -11.12 -34.92
CA ILE A 5 -31.84 -12.03 -34.75
C ILE A 5 -30.84 -11.87 -35.92
N GLU A 6 -31.36 -11.71 -37.16
CA GLU A 6 -30.51 -11.46 -38.31
C GLU A 6 -29.79 -10.12 -38.24
N HIS A 7 -30.42 -9.08 -37.67
CA HIS A 7 -29.79 -7.77 -37.50
C HIS A 7 -28.69 -7.79 -36.41
N LEU A 8 -28.86 -8.59 -35.34
CA LEU A 8 -27.84 -8.78 -34.30
C LEU A 8 -26.62 -9.55 -34.85
N LEU A 9 -26.87 -10.62 -35.58
CA LEU A 9 -25.80 -11.43 -36.20
C LEU A 9 -25.05 -10.66 -37.29
N TYR A 10 -25.74 -9.80 -38.06
CA TYR A 10 -25.10 -8.95 -39.06
C TYR A 10 -24.17 -7.90 -38.41
N ASN A 11 -24.58 -7.27 -37.31
CA ASN A 11 -23.77 -6.31 -36.59
C ASN A 11 -22.54 -6.95 -35.90
N GLU A 12 -22.67 -8.17 -35.37
CA GLU A 12 -21.50 -8.91 -34.85
C GLU A 12 -20.52 -9.33 -35.96
N LEU A 13 -21.02 -9.80 -37.10
CA LEU A 13 -20.17 -10.17 -38.24
C LEU A 13 -19.48 -8.97 -38.89
N VAL A 14 -20.12 -7.79 -38.92
CA VAL A 14 -19.51 -6.54 -39.41
C VAL A 14 -18.43 -6.08 -38.44
N ASN A 15 -18.66 -6.18 -37.10
CA ASN A 15 -17.65 -5.89 -36.10
C ASN A 15 -16.42 -6.83 -36.21
N ILE A 16 -16.62 -8.12 -36.44
CA ILE A 16 -15.53 -9.08 -36.60
C ILE A 16 -14.72 -8.80 -37.88
N ARG A 17 -15.39 -8.43 -39.00
CA ARG A 17 -14.71 -8.09 -40.25
C ARG A 17 -13.88 -6.81 -40.15
N THR A 18 -14.42 -5.77 -39.52
CA THR A 18 -13.66 -4.53 -39.26
C THR A 18 -12.47 -4.79 -38.33
N TRP A 19 -12.63 -5.66 -37.32
CA TRP A 19 -11.53 -6.09 -36.48
C TRP A 19 -10.42 -6.83 -37.26
N THR A 20 -10.79 -7.75 -38.15
CA THR A 20 -9.79 -8.53 -38.91
C THR A 20 -9.08 -7.70 -39.99
N GLU A 21 -9.73 -6.70 -40.59
CA GLU A 21 -9.11 -5.81 -41.57
C GLU A 21 -8.17 -4.81 -40.89
N THR A 22 -8.50 -4.32 -39.70
CA THR A 22 -7.63 -3.45 -38.90
C THR A 22 -6.39 -4.21 -38.39
N PHE A 23 -6.53 -5.50 -38.11
CA PHE A 23 -5.43 -6.35 -37.72
C PHE A 23 -4.46 -6.68 -38.88
N ARG A 24 -4.98 -6.77 -40.13
CA ARG A 24 -4.19 -7.04 -41.34
C ARG A 24 -3.41 -5.82 -41.85
N SER A 25 -3.87 -4.62 -41.56
CA SER A 25 -3.23 -3.39 -42.05
C SER A 25 -2.06 -2.91 -41.18
N GLY A 26 -1.73 -3.59 -40.05
CA GLY A 26 -0.67 -3.16 -39.14
C GLY A 26 -0.87 -1.78 -38.51
N ALA A 27 -2.06 -1.18 -38.69
CA ALA A 27 -2.37 0.20 -38.29
C ALA A 27 -2.88 0.32 -36.83
N LEU A 28 -3.04 -0.81 -36.13
CA LEU A 28 -3.20 -0.79 -34.68
C LEU A 28 -1.83 -0.73 -34.03
N GLN A 29 -1.22 0.43 -34.06
CA GLN A 29 -0.28 0.82 -33.04
C GLN A 29 -1.11 0.87 -31.73
N TYR A 30 -1.21 -0.30 -31.05
CA TYR A 30 -1.66 -0.33 -29.66
C TYR A 30 -0.63 0.47 -28.88
N GLY A 31 -0.84 1.76 -28.78
CA GLY A 31 -0.33 2.58 -27.71
C GLY A 31 -0.95 2.00 -26.44
N ARG A 32 -0.33 0.93 -25.91
CA ARG A 32 -0.60 0.42 -24.59
C ARG A 32 -0.28 1.59 -23.66
N TRP A 33 -1.29 2.35 -23.30
CA TRP A 33 -1.20 3.28 -22.19
C TRP A 33 -1.05 2.40 -20.94
N GLU A 34 0.16 1.89 -20.73
CA GLU A 34 0.49 1.32 -19.42
C GLU A 34 0.43 2.50 -18.46
N LYS A 35 -0.73 2.67 -17.82
CA LYS A 35 -0.83 3.60 -16.70
C LYS A 35 0.28 3.21 -15.73
N LYS A 36 1.31 4.04 -15.62
CA LYS A 36 2.40 3.81 -14.67
C LYS A 36 1.74 3.64 -13.28
N MET A 37 1.91 2.46 -12.70
CA MET A 37 1.41 2.14 -11.36
C MET A 37 2.09 3.08 -10.36
N ARG A 38 1.33 3.91 -9.67
CA ARG A 38 1.84 4.81 -8.62
C ARG A 38 2.03 4.02 -7.33
N LYS A 39 3.26 3.89 -6.87
CA LYS A 39 3.64 3.12 -5.69
C LYS A 39 3.80 4.02 -4.47
N VAL A 40 3.22 3.59 -3.38
CA VAL A 40 3.29 4.24 -2.06
C VAL A 40 4.07 3.34 -1.12
N ILE A 41 4.97 3.90 -0.31
CA ILE A 41 5.68 3.17 0.74
C ILE A 41 5.46 3.85 2.09
N THR A 42 5.22 3.06 3.13
CA THR A 42 5.08 3.52 4.52
C THR A 42 5.78 2.56 5.47
N TYR A 43 6.09 3.02 6.68
CA TYR A 43 6.81 2.24 7.68
C TYR A 43 6.12 2.24 9.03
N GLY A 44 6.30 1.16 9.78
CA GLY A 44 5.78 1.11 11.13
C GLY A 44 5.98 -0.24 11.84
N THR A 45 5.73 -0.23 13.14
CA THR A 45 5.77 -1.44 13.98
C THR A 45 4.50 -2.27 13.85
N TYR A 46 3.34 -1.63 13.72
CA TYR A 46 2.01 -2.24 13.58
C TYR A 46 1.70 -3.33 14.61
N ASP A 47 2.23 -3.16 15.85
CA ASP A 47 1.93 -4.06 16.96
C ASP A 47 0.48 -3.88 17.43
N LEU A 48 -0.19 -4.99 17.81
CA LEU A 48 -1.62 -4.99 18.15
C LEU A 48 -2.44 -4.23 17.08
N LEU A 49 -2.42 -4.74 15.85
CA LEU A 49 -3.09 -4.10 14.70
C LEU A 49 -4.51 -3.64 15.09
N HIS A 50 -4.75 -2.34 14.99
CA HIS A 50 -5.99 -1.70 15.42
C HIS A 50 -6.56 -0.76 14.35
N TYR A 51 -7.77 -0.25 14.59
CA TYR A 51 -8.49 0.62 13.67
C TYR A 51 -7.66 1.82 13.19
N GLY A 52 -6.87 2.45 14.06
CA GLY A 52 -5.98 3.56 13.69
C GLY A 52 -4.94 3.18 12.64
N HIS A 53 -4.35 1.99 12.76
CA HIS A 53 -3.43 1.46 11.75
C HIS A 53 -4.16 1.21 10.41
N VAL A 54 -5.34 0.59 10.45
CA VAL A 54 -6.14 0.33 9.24
C VAL A 54 -6.49 1.64 8.53
N LYS A 55 -6.87 2.69 9.28
CA LYS A 55 -7.19 4.01 8.71
C LYS A 55 -5.96 4.71 8.09
N LEU A 56 -4.79 4.59 8.72
CA LEU A 56 -3.55 5.10 8.15
C LEU A 56 -3.23 4.41 6.83
N LEU A 57 -3.27 3.07 6.81
CA LEU A 57 -2.99 2.27 5.61
C LEU A 57 -4.02 2.51 4.49
N GLN A 58 -5.30 2.67 4.83
CA GLN A 58 -6.33 3.04 3.88
C GLN A 58 -6.03 4.39 3.20
N ARG A 59 -5.65 5.41 3.98
CA ARG A 59 -5.31 6.74 3.46
C ARG A 59 -4.02 6.72 2.65
N ALA A 60 -3.00 5.99 3.12
CA ALA A 60 -1.76 5.80 2.37
C ALA A 60 -2.04 5.14 1.01
N ARG A 61 -2.85 4.06 0.98
CA ARG A 61 -3.24 3.35 -0.27
C ARG A 61 -3.98 4.26 -1.24
N ALA A 62 -4.76 5.22 -0.74
CA ALA A 62 -5.50 6.18 -1.58
C ALA A 62 -4.58 7.18 -2.33
N LEU A 63 -3.30 7.29 -1.96
CA LEU A 63 -2.32 8.12 -2.64
C LEU A 63 -1.68 7.46 -3.86
N GLY A 64 -1.97 6.17 -4.11
CA GLY A 64 -1.42 5.45 -5.25
C GLY A 64 -2.18 4.16 -5.58
N ASP A 65 -1.61 3.39 -6.49
CA ASP A 65 -2.19 2.15 -7.02
C ASP A 65 -1.62 0.89 -6.31
N TYR A 66 -0.54 1.03 -5.52
CA TYR A 66 0.17 -0.07 -4.86
C TYR A 66 0.80 0.41 -3.55
N LEU A 67 0.50 -0.26 -2.44
CA LEU A 67 1.01 0.09 -1.12
C LEU A 67 2.01 -0.94 -0.61
N ILE A 68 3.23 -0.47 -0.33
CA ILE A 68 4.31 -1.22 0.30
C ILE A 68 4.39 -0.80 1.76
N VAL A 69 4.47 -1.78 2.66
CA VAL A 69 4.61 -1.55 4.10
C VAL A 69 5.95 -2.09 4.58
N GLY A 70 6.84 -1.21 5.00
CA GLY A 70 8.06 -1.55 5.74
C GLY A 70 7.69 -1.86 7.19
N LEU A 71 7.69 -3.14 7.54
CA LEU A 71 7.35 -3.63 8.87
C LEU A 71 8.61 -3.78 9.72
N SER A 72 8.69 -3.05 10.83
CA SER A 72 9.83 -3.11 11.75
C SER A 72 10.02 -4.53 12.28
N THR A 73 11.23 -5.09 12.11
CA THR A 73 11.59 -6.41 12.69
C THR A 73 11.62 -6.35 14.22
N ASP A 74 11.58 -7.50 14.88
CA ASP A 74 11.62 -7.55 16.34
C ASP A 74 12.98 -7.07 16.85
N GLU A 75 14.06 -7.39 16.14
CA GLU A 75 15.40 -6.92 16.45
C GLU A 75 15.52 -5.40 16.32
N PHE A 76 15.02 -4.83 15.23
CA PHE A 76 15.02 -3.38 15.02
C PHE A 76 14.19 -2.65 16.07
N ASN A 77 13.01 -3.18 16.44
CA ASN A 77 12.19 -2.62 17.51
C ASN A 77 12.90 -2.65 18.85
N TRP A 78 13.62 -3.75 19.16
CA TRP A 78 14.35 -3.88 20.41
C TRP A 78 15.59 -2.97 20.46
N ASN A 79 16.43 -3.03 19.44
CA ASN A 79 17.72 -2.33 19.43
C ASN A 79 17.55 -0.81 19.28
N GLU A 80 16.68 -0.37 18.38
CA GLU A 80 16.58 1.03 17.99
C GLU A 80 15.41 1.78 18.66
N LYS A 81 14.31 1.08 18.93
CA LYS A 81 13.10 1.70 19.48
C LYS A 81 12.89 1.36 20.96
N HIS A 82 13.71 0.45 21.54
CA HIS A 82 13.59 -0.08 22.91
C HIS A 82 12.16 -0.54 23.22
N LYS A 83 11.53 -1.20 22.25
CA LYS A 83 10.15 -1.68 22.34
C LYS A 83 10.09 -3.18 22.13
N LYS A 84 9.40 -3.87 23.05
CA LYS A 84 8.99 -5.26 22.84
C LYS A 84 7.57 -5.28 22.27
N CYS A 85 7.41 -5.92 21.13
CA CYS A 85 6.10 -6.14 20.52
C CYS A 85 5.34 -7.22 21.28
N TYR A 86 4.00 -7.15 21.23
CA TYR A 86 3.13 -8.21 21.73
C TYR A 86 3.14 -9.40 20.77
N PHE A 87 2.96 -9.10 19.47
CA PHE A 87 3.05 -10.07 18.39
C PHE A 87 4.46 -10.10 17.79
N SER A 88 4.92 -11.30 17.42
CA SER A 88 6.15 -11.50 16.67
C SER A 88 6.09 -10.81 15.30
N TYR A 89 7.25 -10.64 14.65
CA TYR A 89 7.31 -10.10 13.29
C TYR A 89 6.42 -10.88 12.31
N GLU A 90 6.46 -12.22 12.34
CA GLU A 90 5.68 -13.05 11.42
C GLU A 90 4.16 -12.93 11.65
N GLU A 91 3.72 -12.83 12.90
CA GLU A 91 2.31 -12.61 13.21
C GLU A 91 1.85 -11.23 12.73
N ARG A 92 2.63 -10.17 12.96
CA ARG A 92 2.33 -8.81 12.49
C ARG A 92 2.32 -8.73 10.97
N LYS A 93 3.26 -9.41 10.30
CA LYS A 93 3.32 -9.54 8.84
C LYS A 93 2.06 -10.20 8.29
N SER A 94 1.68 -11.36 8.84
CA SER A 94 0.46 -12.07 8.41
C SER A 94 -0.80 -11.21 8.57
N LEU A 95 -0.92 -10.44 9.65
CA LEU A 95 -2.05 -9.53 9.87
C LEU A 95 -2.07 -8.40 8.82
N LEU A 96 -0.92 -7.84 8.45
CA LEU A 96 -0.83 -6.80 7.43
C LEU A 96 -1.14 -7.33 6.03
N GLU A 97 -0.63 -8.52 5.68
CA GLU A 97 -0.87 -9.17 4.39
C GLU A 97 -2.35 -9.56 4.19
N ALA A 98 -3.10 -9.74 5.26
CA ALA A 98 -4.55 -9.97 5.23
C ALA A 98 -5.37 -8.68 4.95
N LEU A 99 -4.76 -7.50 5.02
CA LEU A 99 -5.46 -6.24 4.79
C LEU A 99 -5.56 -5.93 3.29
N ARG A 100 -6.78 -5.69 2.81
CA ARG A 100 -7.05 -5.31 1.40
C ARG A 100 -6.31 -4.06 0.90
N TYR A 101 -5.75 -3.26 1.80
CA TYR A 101 -5.04 -2.02 1.46
C TYR A 101 -3.54 -2.22 1.25
N VAL A 102 -3.00 -3.37 1.66
CA VAL A 102 -1.57 -3.68 1.62
C VAL A 102 -1.30 -4.65 0.48
N ASP A 103 -0.38 -4.28 -0.40
CA ASP A 103 0.00 -5.10 -1.56
C ASP A 103 1.31 -5.86 -1.33
N LEU A 104 2.22 -5.29 -0.51
CA LEU A 104 3.51 -5.91 -0.18
C LEU A 104 3.97 -5.51 1.22
N VAL A 105 4.49 -6.48 1.97
CA VAL A 105 5.16 -6.23 3.26
C VAL A 105 6.64 -6.58 3.12
N ILE A 106 7.51 -5.62 3.48
CA ILE A 106 8.97 -5.79 3.50
C ILE A 106 9.51 -5.59 4.91
N PRO A 107 10.65 -6.18 5.29
CA PRO A 107 11.24 -5.96 6.61
C PRO A 107 11.87 -4.57 6.72
N GLU A 108 11.60 -3.88 7.83
CA GLU A 108 12.35 -2.71 8.27
C GLU A 108 13.41 -3.16 9.30
N GLN A 109 14.69 -3.10 8.92
CA GLN A 109 15.83 -3.55 9.70
C GLN A 109 16.71 -2.39 10.17
N SER A 110 16.62 -1.23 9.53
CA SER A 110 17.40 -0.04 9.87
C SER A 110 16.68 1.26 9.49
N TRP A 111 17.13 2.38 10.10
CA TRP A 111 16.65 3.69 9.71
C TRP A 111 17.14 4.12 8.31
N ASP A 112 18.32 3.66 7.92
CA ASP A 112 18.99 4.11 6.69
C ASP A 112 18.47 3.46 5.41
N GLN A 113 17.77 2.32 5.52
CA GLN A 113 17.25 1.60 4.34
C GLN A 113 16.20 2.38 3.52
N LYS A 114 15.61 3.45 4.07
CA LYS A 114 14.50 4.16 3.42
C LYS A 114 14.86 4.73 2.04
N ILE A 115 16.08 5.23 1.86
CA ILE A 115 16.56 5.72 0.55
C ILE A 115 16.72 4.56 -0.43
N SER A 116 17.32 3.44 0.00
CA SER A 116 17.50 2.26 -0.85
C SER A 116 16.16 1.66 -1.23
N ASP A 117 15.22 1.53 -0.29
CA ASP A 117 13.90 0.97 -0.53
C ASP A 117 13.08 1.84 -1.50
N VAL A 118 13.08 3.17 -1.32
CA VAL A 118 12.40 4.10 -2.25
C VAL A 118 12.92 3.92 -3.68
N LYS A 119 14.24 3.75 -3.84
CA LYS A 119 14.87 3.54 -5.16
C LYS A 119 14.59 2.15 -5.73
N GLU A 120 14.75 1.10 -4.92
CA GLU A 120 14.58 -0.30 -5.32
C GLU A 120 13.15 -0.57 -5.77
N PHE A 121 12.17 -0.16 -4.96
CA PHE A 121 10.75 -0.35 -5.27
C PHE A 121 10.22 0.71 -6.23
N ARG A 122 11.00 1.75 -6.55
CA ARG A 122 10.58 2.91 -7.35
C ARG A 122 9.30 3.51 -6.78
N ALA A 123 9.32 3.79 -5.48
CA ALA A 123 8.19 4.39 -4.80
C ALA A 123 8.02 5.86 -5.26
N ASP A 124 6.81 6.21 -5.66
CA ASP A 124 6.47 7.57 -6.08
C ASP A 124 6.09 8.44 -4.87
N VAL A 125 5.62 7.82 -3.77
CA VAL A 125 5.19 8.50 -2.55
C VAL A 125 5.71 7.77 -1.31
N PHE A 126 6.34 8.49 -0.39
CA PHE A 126 6.66 8.04 0.95
C PHE A 126 5.67 8.65 1.94
N VAL A 127 5.07 7.81 2.79
CA VAL A 127 4.03 8.24 3.73
C VAL A 127 4.40 7.89 5.16
N MET A 128 4.25 8.85 6.08
CA MET A 128 4.36 8.61 7.53
C MET A 128 3.22 9.31 8.30
N GLY A 129 3.09 9.01 9.59
CA GLY A 129 2.26 9.80 10.48
C GLY A 129 2.85 11.19 10.74
N ASP A 130 2.00 12.16 11.07
CA ASP A 130 2.39 13.56 11.35
C ASP A 130 3.29 13.71 12.59
N ASP A 131 3.33 12.73 13.48
CA ASP A 131 4.31 12.65 14.57
C ASP A 131 5.77 12.53 14.10
N TRP A 132 5.97 12.27 12.82
CA TRP A 132 7.28 12.22 12.14
C TRP A 132 7.53 13.41 11.22
N GLU A 133 6.69 14.43 11.23
CA GLU A 133 6.78 15.57 10.32
C GLU A 133 8.20 16.16 10.27
N GLY A 134 8.70 16.38 9.05
CA GLY A 134 10.03 16.90 8.76
C GLY A 134 11.19 15.89 8.86
N LYS A 135 11.04 14.77 9.60
CA LYS A 135 12.15 13.82 9.83
C LYS A 135 12.58 13.05 8.60
N PHE A 136 11.71 12.92 7.61
CA PHE A 136 11.98 12.21 6.36
C PHE A 136 12.02 13.12 5.14
N ASP A 137 12.16 14.43 5.34
CA ASP A 137 12.21 15.41 4.25
C ASP A 137 13.41 15.21 3.31
N PHE A 138 14.46 14.54 3.76
CA PHE A 138 15.58 14.12 2.92
C PHE A 138 15.20 13.16 1.78
N LEU A 139 14.01 12.55 1.84
CA LEU A 139 13.49 11.70 0.77
C LEU A 139 12.83 12.50 -0.35
N LYS A 140 12.60 13.80 -0.19
CA LYS A 140 11.97 14.67 -1.20
C LYS A 140 12.76 14.76 -2.51
N ASP A 141 14.08 14.47 -2.46
CA ASP A 141 14.92 14.36 -3.66
C ASP A 141 14.64 13.10 -4.50
N TYR A 142 13.89 12.13 -3.95
CA TYR A 142 13.65 10.83 -4.57
C TYR A 142 12.17 10.53 -4.83
N CYS A 143 11.26 11.05 -3.99
CA CYS A 143 9.83 10.82 -4.10
C CYS A 143 9.03 11.93 -3.39
N GLU A 144 7.71 11.96 -3.60
CA GLU A 144 6.82 12.79 -2.80
C GLU A 144 6.80 12.30 -1.34
N VAL A 145 6.89 13.21 -0.37
CA VAL A 145 6.82 12.90 1.07
C VAL A 145 5.53 13.47 1.63
N VAL A 146 4.70 12.62 2.22
CA VAL A 146 3.40 12.99 2.78
C VAL A 146 3.33 12.58 4.24
N TYR A 147 2.92 13.50 5.10
CA TYR A 147 2.63 13.25 6.51
C TYR A 147 1.13 13.23 6.73
N LEU A 148 0.60 12.11 7.22
CA LEU A 148 -0.84 11.94 7.44
C LEU A 148 -1.20 12.17 8.90
N PRO A 149 -2.27 12.93 9.18
CA PRO A 149 -2.70 13.18 10.55
C PRO A 149 -3.05 11.88 11.27
N ARG A 150 -2.79 11.84 12.56
CA ARG A 150 -3.13 10.71 13.41
C ARG A 150 -4.65 10.46 13.42
N THR A 151 -5.04 9.18 13.48
CA THR A 151 -6.43 8.84 13.79
C THR A 151 -6.65 9.07 15.27
N PRO A 152 -7.61 9.93 15.66
CA PRO A 152 -7.89 10.22 17.07
C PRO A 152 -8.30 8.98 17.86
N GLU A 153 -8.17 9.06 19.20
CA GLU A 153 -8.76 8.15 20.18
C GLU A 153 -8.29 6.70 20.19
N ILE A 154 -7.28 6.35 19.39
CA ILE A 154 -6.75 4.97 19.39
C ILE A 154 -5.23 4.92 19.22
N SER A 155 -4.55 4.18 20.09
CA SER A 155 -3.13 3.87 19.96
C SER A 155 -2.81 2.54 20.61
N THR A 156 -1.73 1.89 20.15
CA THR A 156 -1.20 0.66 20.78
C THR A 156 -0.93 0.87 22.28
N THR A 157 -0.41 2.03 22.66
CA THR A 157 -0.14 2.37 24.07
C THR A 157 -1.41 2.38 24.90
N GLN A 158 -2.48 3.00 24.39
CA GLN A 158 -3.77 3.03 25.07
C GLN A 158 -4.34 1.61 25.20
N ILE A 159 -4.34 0.83 24.14
CA ILE A 159 -4.82 -0.56 24.16
C ILE A 159 -4.06 -1.39 25.21
N LYS A 160 -2.72 -1.28 25.26
CA LYS A 160 -1.91 -1.99 26.27
C LYS A 160 -2.26 -1.57 27.69
N LYS A 161 -2.53 -0.29 27.92
CA LYS A 161 -2.95 0.25 29.22
C LYS A 161 -4.32 -0.31 29.62
N ASP A 162 -5.32 -0.21 28.75
CA ASP A 162 -6.69 -0.65 29.03
C ASP A 162 -6.74 -2.16 29.33
N LEU A 163 -5.98 -2.98 28.55
CA LEU A 163 -5.87 -4.42 28.82
C LEU A 163 -5.13 -4.74 30.14
N GLY A 164 -4.17 -3.90 30.55
CA GLY A 164 -3.45 -4.04 31.82
C GLY A 164 -4.33 -3.67 33.04
N GLU A 165 -5.19 -2.67 32.91
CA GLU A 165 -6.12 -2.24 33.95
C GLU A 165 -7.24 -3.27 34.19
N GLN A 166 -7.71 -3.97 33.14
CA GLN A 166 -8.73 -5.04 33.26
C GLN A 166 -8.26 -6.30 33.99
N LYS A 167 -6.95 -6.51 34.13
CA LYS A 167 -6.40 -7.69 34.85
C LYS A 167 -6.34 -7.49 36.39
N ASN A 168 -6.59 -6.28 36.87
CA ASN A 168 -6.48 -5.92 38.28
C ASN A 168 -7.85 -5.60 38.93
N GLY A 169 -8.97 -5.94 38.25
CA GLY A 169 -10.33 -5.79 38.73
C GLY A 169 -10.99 -7.09 39.13
#